data_42f474c4fcea07f93ba797fac9d638a5
#
_entry.id   42f474c4fcea07f93ba797fac9d638a5
#
_cell.length_a   1.000
_cell.length_b   1.000
_cell.length_c   1.000
_cell.angle_alpha   90.00
_cell.angle_beta   90.00
_cell.angle_gamma   90.00
#
_symmetry.space_group_name_H-M   'P 1'
#
loop_
_entity.id
_entity.type
_entity.pdbx_description
1 polymer ?
#
loop_
_entity_poly.entity_id
_entity_poly.type
_entity_poly.pdbx_seq_one_letter_code
_entity_poly.pdbx_strand_id
1 'polypeptide(L)'
;IAVDRTVEAIARGQQRVLVVMATGTGKTFTAFQIIHRLHKSGAKKKILYLADRNILIDQTMVQDFKPFKKFMTKITSVGEGEEKIDSSYEVYMALYHQLVGKEGKPDPFLEVQPNFFDLIIVDECHRGSAKDDSAWRKVLEYFSSATQIGMTATPKADEGANNLDYFGEPVYTYSLLQGIQDGFLAPYRVTADFINVDLQGWTPDEGEIDLLGKEIEQKLYQRQNIGRDLAIKLRRKVVAHRITQMLYDIGRMTKTI
;
A
#
# COMPACT_ATOMS: atom_id res chain seq x y z
N ILE A 1 -8.70 -20.31 -6.08
CA ILE A 1 -7.76 -20.79 -5.03
C ILE A 1 -7.59 -19.73 -3.95
N ALA A 2 -7.06 -18.50 -4.24
CA ALA A 2 -6.87 -17.46 -3.21
C ALA A 2 -8.15 -17.17 -2.43
N VAL A 3 -9.23 -16.88 -3.14
CA VAL A 3 -10.55 -16.61 -2.53
C VAL A 3 -11.03 -17.77 -1.68
N ASP A 4 -10.93 -18.99 -2.18
CA ASP A 4 -11.42 -20.19 -1.46
C ASP A 4 -10.63 -20.42 -0.17
N ARG A 5 -9.31 -20.35 -0.23
CA ARG A 5 -8.45 -20.48 0.97
C ARG A 5 -8.73 -19.39 2.01
N THR A 6 -8.95 -18.16 1.58
CA THR A 6 -9.26 -17.05 2.48
C THR A 6 -10.62 -17.25 3.15
N VAL A 7 -11.66 -17.58 2.36
CA VAL A 7 -13.00 -17.83 2.90
C VAL A 7 -13.01 -19.04 3.82
N GLU A 8 -12.28 -20.11 3.49
CA GLU A 8 -12.13 -21.30 4.33
C GLU A 8 -11.43 -20.99 5.66
N ALA A 9 -10.34 -20.20 5.65
CA ALA A 9 -9.65 -19.79 6.86
C ALA A 9 -10.58 -18.99 7.79
N ILE A 10 -11.38 -18.07 7.23
CA ILE A 10 -12.37 -17.30 7.97
C ILE A 10 -13.48 -18.22 8.53
N ALA A 11 -13.97 -19.17 7.74
CA ALA A 11 -14.99 -20.12 8.17
C ALA A 11 -14.51 -21.04 9.31
N ARG A 12 -13.19 -21.29 9.39
CA ARG A 12 -12.54 -22.00 10.49
C ARG A 12 -12.30 -21.14 11.74
N GLY A 13 -12.71 -19.86 11.72
CA GLY A 13 -12.60 -18.94 12.86
C GLY A 13 -11.31 -18.11 12.88
N GLN A 14 -10.49 -18.13 11.81
CA GLN A 14 -9.29 -17.29 11.74
C GLN A 14 -9.71 -15.82 11.61
N GLN A 15 -9.32 -15.00 12.58
CA GLN A 15 -9.68 -13.58 12.66
C GLN A 15 -8.71 -12.67 11.89
N ARG A 16 -7.47 -13.09 11.70
CA ARG A 16 -6.45 -12.35 10.97
C ARG A 16 -5.90 -13.22 9.85
N VAL A 17 -5.94 -12.71 8.64
CA VAL A 17 -5.60 -13.47 7.43
C VAL A 17 -4.66 -12.64 6.57
N LEU A 18 -3.56 -13.23 6.09
CA LEU A 18 -2.66 -12.59 5.14
C LEU A 18 -2.76 -13.27 3.78
N VAL A 19 -2.89 -12.44 2.73
CA VAL A 19 -2.89 -12.88 1.33
C VAL A 19 -1.75 -12.17 0.60
N VAL A 20 -0.80 -12.92 0.09
CA VAL A 20 0.34 -12.39 -0.64
C VAL A 20 0.14 -12.64 -2.13
N MET A 21 0.06 -11.57 -2.92
CA MET A 21 -0.08 -11.65 -4.38
C MET A 21 0.75 -10.56 -5.05
N ALA A 22 1.54 -10.92 -6.05
CA ALA A 22 2.36 -9.96 -6.80
C ALA A 22 1.51 -8.84 -7.42
N THR A 23 2.10 -7.67 -7.63
CA THR A 23 1.42 -6.55 -8.30
C THR A 23 1.03 -6.95 -9.72
N GLY A 24 -0.18 -6.58 -10.15
CA GLY A 24 -0.69 -6.91 -11.48
C GLY A 24 -1.34 -8.30 -11.61
N THR A 25 -1.43 -9.09 -10.52
CA THR A 25 -2.04 -10.43 -10.53
C THR A 25 -3.50 -10.46 -10.07
N GLY A 26 -4.16 -9.30 -9.96
CA GLY A 26 -5.58 -9.20 -9.65
C GLY A 26 -5.91 -9.19 -8.14
N LYS A 27 -5.03 -8.61 -7.29
CA LYS A 27 -5.29 -8.45 -5.84
C LYS A 27 -6.65 -7.81 -5.56
N THR A 28 -6.95 -6.66 -6.18
CA THR A 28 -8.19 -5.91 -5.98
C THR A 28 -9.42 -6.74 -6.39
N PHE A 29 -9.34 -7.45 -7.51
CA PHE A 29 -10.41 -8.35 -7.93
C PHE A 29 -10.58 -9.53 -6.95
N THR A 30 -9.48 -10.06 -6.40
CA THR A 30 -9.53 -11.10 -5.37
C THR A 30 -10.21 -10.58 -4.10
N ALA A 31 -9.88 -9.35 -3.66
CA ALA A 31 -10.55 -8.70 -2.53
C ALA A 31 -12.05 -8.57 -2.77
N PHE A 32 -12.44 -8.09 -3.96
CA PHE A 32 -13.84 -8.00 -4.36
C PHE A 32 -14.55 -9.37 -4.27
N GLN A 33 -13.94 -10.42 -4.78
CA GLN A 33 -14.53 -11.77 -4.76
C GLN A 33 -14.68 -12.30 -3.32
N ILE A 34 -13.73 -12.02 -2.44
CA ILE A 34 -13.83 -12.39 -1.02
C ILE A 34 -15.01 -11.64 -0.37
N ILE A 35 -15.06 -10.32 -0.55
CA ILE A 35 -16.16 -9.48 -0.05
C ILE A 35 -17.50 -9.97 -0.58
N HIS A 36 -17.61 -10.17 -1.89
CA HIS A 36 -18.85 -10.60 -2.51
C HIS A 36 -19.36 -11.94 -1.97
N ARG A 37 -18.50 -12.92 -1.77
CA ARG A 37 -18.89 -14.23 -1.23
C ARG A 37 -19.33 -14.14 0.22
N LEU A 38 -18.56 -13.43 1.08
CA LEU A 38 -18.87 -13.28 2.48
C LEU A 38 -20.13 -12.43 2.72
N HIS A 39 -20.35 -11.41 1.92
CA HIS A 39 -21.55 -10.59 1.95
C HIS A 39 -22.77 -11.36 1.45
N LYS A 40 -22.69 -12.02 0.30
CA LYS A 40 -23.79 -12.78 -0.29
C LYS A 40 -24.24 -13.95 0.59
N SER A 41 -23.33 -14.57 1.31
CA SER A 41 -23.66 -15.62 2.29
C SER A 41 -24.29 -15.09 3.57
N GLY A 42 -24.30 -13.78 3.79
CA GLY A 42 -24.75 -13.14 5.03
C GLY A 42 -23.75 -13.27 6.20
N ALA A 43 -22.58 -13.86 5.98
CA ALA A 43 -21.56 -14.03 7.01
C ALA A 43 -20.92 -12.70 7.45
N LYS A 44 -20.82 -11.73 6.53
CA LYS A 44 -20.28 -10.39 6.76
C LYS A 44 -21.17 -9.35 6.08
N LYS A 45 -21.57 -8.29 6.82
CA LYS A 45 -22.48 -7.25 6.32
C LYS A 45 -21.85 -5.87 6.29
N LYS A 46 -21.15 -5.48 7.36
CA LYS A 46 -20.46 -4.19 7.46
C LYS A 46 -18.99 -4.37 7.16
N ILE A 47 -18.56 -3.91 6.00
CA ILE A 47 -17.25 -4.21 5.43
C ILE A 47 -16.48 -2.92 5.18
N LEU A 48 -15.26 -2.84 5.67
CA LEU A 48 -14.35 -1.73 5.43
C LEU A 48 -13.19 -2.19 4.52
N TYR A 49 -13.01 -1.49 3.41
CA TYR A 49 -11.86 -1.66 2.52
C TYR A 49 -10.94 -0.45 2.64
N LEU A 50 -9.73 -0.67 3.12
CA LEU A 50 -8.70 0.34 3.31
C LEU A 50 -7.67 0.28 2.19
N ALA A 51 -7.44 1.41 1.53
CA ALA A 51 -6.42 1.55 0.50
C ALA A 51 -5.42 2.67 0.83
N ASP A 52 -4.27 2.64 0.16
CA ASP A 52 -3.21 3.64 0.29
C ASP A 52 -3.49 4.91 -0.54
N ARG A 53 -4.12 4.77 -1.72
CA ARG A 53 -4.24 5.87 -2.69
C ARG A 53 -5.67 6.08 -3.18
N ASN A 54 -6.07 7.36 -3.27
CA ASN A 54 -7.39 7.77 -3.80
C ASN A 54 -7.70 7.18 -5.18
N ILE A 55 -6.74 7.21 -6.10
CA ILE A 55 -6.93 6.73 -7.46
C ILE A 55 -7.29 5.23 -7.50
N LEU A 56 -6.77 4.46 -6.56
CA LEU A 56 -7.09 3.04 -6.42
C LEU A 56 -8.54 2.86 -5.94
N ILE A 57 -8.99 3.66 -4.98
CA ILE A 57 -10.38 3.60 -4.49
C ILE A 57 -11.35 3.93 -5.63
N ASP A 58 -11.16 5.05 -6.32
CA ASP A 58 -12.09 5.51 -7.35
C ASP A 58 -12.18 4.52 -8.52
N GLN A 59 -11.05 3.98 -8.98
CA GLN A 59 -11.02 2.92 -10.01
C GLN A 59 -11.68 1.63 -9.53
N THR A 60 -11.38 1.19 -8.32
CA THR A 60 -11.93 -0.01 -7.70
C THR A 60 -13.45 0.08 -7.57
N MET A 61 -13.99 1.21 -7.09
CA MET A 61 -15.43 1.43 -6.96
C MET A 61 -16.16 1.36 -8.30
N VAL A 62 -15.56 1.90 -9.35
CA VAL A 62 -16.20 1.97 -10.68
C VAL A 62 -16.10 0.64 -11.44
N GLN A 63 -14.99 -0.06 -11.30
CA GLN A 63 -14.70 -1.28 -12.07
C GLN A 63 -15.08 -2.53 -11.31
N ASP A 64 -14.31 -2.90 -10.29
CA ASP A 64 -14.45 -4.20 -9.63
C ASP A 64 -15.65 -4.26 -8.70
N PHE A 65 -15.94 -3.16 -7.98
CA PHE A 65 -16.99 -3.08 -6.98
C PHE A 65 -18.34 -2.57 -7.51
N LYS A 66 -18.48 -2.42 -8.82
CA LYS A 66 -19.74 -2.01 -9.46
C LYS A 66 -21.00 -2.75 -8.95
N PRO A 67 -20.98 -4.06 -8.64
CA PRO A 67 -22.14 -4.74 -8.08
C PRO A 67 -22.60 -4.21 -6.72
N PHE A 68 -21.70 -3.59 -5.95
CA PHE A 68 -22.00 -3.00 -4.65
C PHE A 68 -22.46 -1.52 -4.72
N LYS A 69 -22.53 -0.91 -5.90
CA LYS A 69 -22.78 0.53 -6.07
C LYS A 69 -23.93 1.08 -5.20
N LYS A 70 -24.98 0.30 -4.97
CA LYS A 70 -26.14 0.72 -4.16
C LYS A 70 -25.91 0.65 -2.64
N PHE A 71 -24.93 -0.13 -2.20
CA PHE A 71 -24.66 -0.45 -0.80
C PHE A 71 -23.28 0.06 -0.36
N MET A 72 -22.58 0.78 -1.23
CA MET A 72 -21.21 1.18 -1.03
C MET A 72 -21.08 2.70 -0.95
N THR A 73 -20.25 3.15 -0.04
CA THR A 73 -19.87 4.56 0.10
C THR A 73 -18.36 4.72 0.28
N LYS A 74 -17.87 5.91 -0.02
CA LYS A 74 -16.50 6.32 0.27
C LYS A 74 -16.50 7.21 1.50
N ILE A 75 -15.72 6.85 2.51
CA ILE A 75 -15.47 7.71 3.64
C ILE A 75 -14.45 8.76 3.18
N THR A 76 -14.86 10.01 3.13
CA THR A 76 -13.99 11.17 2.91
C THR A 76 -13.60 11.75 4.27
N SER A 77 -12.48 12.49 4.34
CA SER A 77 -12.07 13.12 5.59
C SER A 77 -13.18 14.01 6.13
N VAL A 78 -13.58 13.74 7.37
CA VAL A 78 -14.58 14.52 8.08
C VAL A 78 -13.98 15.89 8.39
N GLY A 79 -14.48 16.95 7.73
CA GLY A 79 -14.20 18.35 8.07
C GLY A 79 -15.01 18.80 9.29
N GLU A 80 -14.63 19.90 9.92
CA GLU A 80 -15.44 20.48 10.99
C GLU A 80 -16.84 20.81 10.46
N GLY A 81 -17.86 20.07 10.93
CA GLY A 81 -19.27 20.28 10.57
C GLY A 81 -19.84 19.34 9.50
N GLU A 82 -19.09 18.39 8.97
CA GLU A 82 -19.56 17.45 7.95
C GLU A 82 -19.59 15.99 8.47
N GLU A 83 -20.66 15.40 8.14
CA GLU A 83 -21.25 14.07 8.28
C GLU A 83 -20.44 12.97 8.99
N LYS A 84 -21.06 12.46 10.04
CA LYS A 84 -20.77 11.15 10.65
C LYS A 84 -20.78 10.06 9.56
N ILE A 85 -20.01 9.01 9.79
CA ILE A 85 -20.03 7.81 8.94
C ILE A 85 -21.48 7.34 8.81
N ASP A 86 -22.06 7.45 7.61
CA ASP A 86 -23.45 7.05 7.34
C ASP A 86 -23.59 5.53 7.52
N SER A 87 -24.30 5.13 8.56
CA SER A 87 -24.48 3.72 8.93
C SER A 87 -25.43 2.96 8.02
N SER A 88 -26.07 3.59 7.05
CA SER A 88 -27.00 2.93 6.11
C SER A 88 -26.30 2.04 5.09
N TYR A 89 -25.04 2.32 4.78
CA TYR A 89 -24.25 1.52 3.82
C TYR A 89 -23.71 0.23 4.43
N GLU A 90 -23.32 -0.69 3.56
CA GLU A 90 -22.79 -2.00 3.93
C GLU A 90 -21.30 -2.15 3.60
N VAL A 91 -20.82 -1.54 2.51
CA VAL A 91 -19.43 -1.54 2.08
C VAL A 91 -18.87 -0.12 2.11
N TYR A 92 -17.78 0.05 2.84
CA TYR A 92 -17.11 1.34 3.04
C TYR A 92 -15.72 1.28 2.44
N MET A 93 -15.39 2.29 1.63
CA MET A 93 -14.07 2.49 1.08
C MET A 93 -13.41 3.69 1.75
N ALA A 94 -12.20 3.53 2.24
CA ALA A 94 -11.48 4.64 2.87
C ALA A 94 -9.98 4.56 2.61
N LEU A 95 -9.31 5.71 2.70
CA LEU A 95 -7.87 5.75 2.86
C LEU A 95 -7.55 5.69 4.35
N TYR A 96 -6.55 4.88 4.75
CA TYR A 96 -6.23 4.76 6.16
C TYR A 96 -5.84 6.09 6.81
N HIS A 97 -5.17 7.01 6.09
CA HIS A 97 -4.86 8.34 6.60
C HIS A 97 -6.08 9.28 6.73
N GLN A 98 -7.24 8.94 6.15
CA GLN A 98 -8.50 9.69 6.34
C GLN A 98 -9.25 9.26 7.59
N LEU A 99 -9.02 8.04 8.06
CA LEU A 99 -9.62 7.51 9.28
C LEU A 99 -8.85 7.90 10.54
N VAL A 100 -7.59 8.31 10.40
CA VAL A 100 -6.76 8.77 11.52
C VAL A 100 -6.69 10.30 11.50
N GLY A 101 -7.03 10.90 12.64
CA GLY A 101 -7.04 12.36 12.81
C GLY A 101 -5.65 12.98 12.67
N LYS A 102 -5.62 14.26 12.33
CA LYS A 102 -4.41 15.07 12.41
C LYS A 102 -4.08 15.36 13.87
N GLU A 103 -2.82 15.66 14.14
CA GLU A 103 -2.33 15.99 15.49
C GLU A 103 -3.26 16.98 16.20
N GLY A 104 -3.79 16.60 17.38
CA GLY A 104 -4.74 17.40 18.15
C GLY A 104 -6.22 17.28 17.78
N LYS A 105 -6.58 16.45 16.76
CA LYS A 105 -7.98 16.14 16.43
C LYS A 105 -8.31 14.68 16.72
N PRO A 106 -9.58 14.38 17.10
CA PRO A 106 -10.00 13.00 17.31
C PRO A 106 -9.91 12.19 16.00
N ASP A 107 -9.66 10.90 16.14
CA ASP A 107 -9.61 9.98 15.01
C ASP A 107 -11.03 9.75 14.46
N PRO A 108 -11.31 9.98 13.17
CA PRO A 108 -12.64 9.80 12.58
C PRO A 108 -13.24 8.39 12.76
N PHE A 109 -12.41 7.35 12.87
CA PHE A 109 -12.92 6.01 13.11
C PHE A 109 -13.62 5.84 14.46
N LEU A 110 -13.39 6.74 15.43
CA LEU A 110 -14.06 6.72 16.75
C LEU A 110 -15.53 7.15 16.69
N GLU A 111 -16.02 7.63 15.55
CA GLU A 111 -17.42 8.01 15.37
C GLU A 111 -18.38 6.83 15.37
N VAL A 112 -17.88 5.63 15.11
CA VAL A 112 -18.65 4.39 15.12
C VAL A 112 -18.17 3.45 16.22
N GLN A 113 -19.03 2.54 16.66
CA GLN A 113 -18.71 1.59 17.72
C GLN A 113 -17.60 0.59 17.29
N PRO A 114 -16.80 0.06 18.23
CA PRO A 114 -15.72 -0.90 17.93
C PRO A 114 -16.18 -2.17 17.20
N ASN A 115 -17.44 -2.54 17.29
CA ASN A 115 -18.04 -3.70 16.63
C ASN A 115 -18.85 -3.34 15.38
N PHE A 116 -18.68 -2.13 14.85
CA PHE A 116 -19.44 -1.66 13.68
C PHE A 116 -19.09 -2.45 12.41
N PHE A 117 -17.82 -2.78 12.19
CA PHE A 117 -17.40 -3.56 11.04
C PHE A 117 -17.26 -5.05 11.38
N ASP A 118 -17.74 -5.90 10.47
CA ASP A 118 -17.60 -7.37 10.52
C ASP A 118 -16.34 -7.86 9.84
N LEU A 119 -15.90 -7.12 8.80
CA LEU A 119 -14.74 -7.44 7.97
C LEU A 119 -13.98 -6.17 7.63
N ILE A 120 -12.67 -6.22 7.74
CA ILE A 120 -11.76 -5.15 7.29
C ILE A 120 -10.73 -5.75 6.36
N ILE A 121 -10.56 -5.17 5.18
CA ILE A 121 -9.49 -5.51 4.24
C ILE A 121 -8.54 -4.33 4.12
N VAL A 122 -7.25 -4.58 4.33
CA VAL A 122 -6.18 -3.60 4.15
C VAL A 122 -5.40 -3.95 2.90
N ASP A 123 -5.57 -3.17 1.85
CA ASP A 123 -4.81 -3.34 0.62
C ASP A 123 -3.44 -2.65 0.73
N GLU A 124 -2.44 -3.25 0.11
CA GLU A 124 -1.04 -2.82 0.17
C GLU A 124 -0.52 -2.60 1.60
N CYS A 125 -0.88 -3.50 2.52
CA CYS A 125 -0.57 -3.40 3.95
C CYS A 125 0.94 -3.35 4.28
N HIS A 126 1.83 -3.55 3.28
CA HIS A 126 3.28 -3.37 3.41
C HIS A 126 3.73 -1.93 3.18
N ARG A 127 2.87 -1.07 2.61
CA ARG A 127 3.20 0.32 2.30
C ARG A 127 2.93 1.22 3.49
N GLY A 128 3.85 2.13 3.69
CA GLY A 128 3.75 3.20 4.67
C GLY A 128 5.10 3.53 5.28
N SER A 129 5.25 4.76 5.77
CA SER A 129 6.29 5.11 6.73
C SER A 129 5.94 4.48 8.09
N ALA A 130 6.86 4.46 9.05
CA ALA A 130 6.55 4.01 10.41
C ALA A 130 5.32 4.73 11.03
N LYS A 131 4.98 5.93 10.54
CA LYS A 131 3.76 6.66 10.90
C LYS A 131 2.50 6.07 10.24
N ASP A 132 2.58 5.67 8.97
CA ASP A 132 1.43 5.12 8.24
C ASP A 132 1.13 3.68 8.70
N ASP A 133 2.15 2.89 9.01
CA ASP A 133 1.98 1.57 9.62
C ASP A 133 1.28 1.66 10.99
N SER A 134 1.50 2.77 11.72
CA SER A 134 0.76 3.03 12.96
C SER A 134 -0.69 3.43 12.73
N ALA A 135 -1.01 4.05 11.58
CA ALA A 135 -2.35 4.55 11.30
C ALA A 135 -3.34 3.41 11.02
N TRP A 136 -3.06 2.51 10.08
CA TRP A 136 -3.96 1.39 9.81
C TRP A 136 -4.03 0.41 10.99
N ARG A 137 -2.93 0.24 11.75
CA ARG A 137 -2.92 -0.58 12.97
C ARG A 137 -3.88 -0.06 14.02
N LYS A 138 -3.89 1.25 14.30
CA LYS A 138 -4.87 1.85 15.23
C LYS A 138 -6.31 1.54 14.84
N VAL A 139 -6.63 1.64 13.55
CA VAL A 139 -7.96 1.30 13.04
C VAL A 139 -8.26 -0.19 13.28
N LEU A 140 -7.33 -1.09 12.98
CA LEU A 140 -7.52 -2.52 13.18
C LEU A 140 -7.61 -2.91 14.65
N GLU A 141 -6.84 -2.28 15.52
CA GLU A 141 -6.87 -2.51 16.96
C GLU A 141 -8.20 -2.06 17.56
N TYR A 142 -8.73 -0.91 17.12
CA TYR A 142 -10.03 -0.43 17.54
C TYR A 142 -11.16 -1.38 17.12
N PHE A 143 -11.16 -1.83 15.88
CA PHE A 143 -12.13 -2.79 15.35
C PHE A 143 -11.67 -4.25 15.52
N SER A 144 -11.11 -4.59 16.66
CA SER A 144 -10.49 -5.91 16.91
C SER A 144 -11.49 -7.09 16.85
N SER A 145 -12.79 -6.84 16.94
CA SER A 145 -13.84 -7.84 16.75
C SER A 145 -14.09 -8.22 15.30
N ALA A 146 -13.66 -7.38 14.35
CA ALA A 146 -13.79 -7.65 12.93
C ALA A 146 -12.80 -8.73 12.47
N THR A 147 -13.20 -9.53 11.49
CA THR A 147 -12.24 -10.32 10.72
C THR A 147 -11.38 -9.37 9.87
N GLN A 148 -10.07 -9.58 9.87
CA GLN A 148 -9.11 -8.66 9.27
C GLN A 148 -8.26 -9.37 8.23
N ILE A 149 -8.22 -8.85 7.01
CA ILE A 149 -7.45 -9.41 5.91
C ILE A 149 -6.40 -8.38 5.47
N GLY A 150 -5.12 -8.74 5.55
CA GLY A 150 -4.04 -8.00 4.93
C GLY A 150 -3.79 -8.52 3.52
N MET A 151 -3.67 -7.63 2.55
CA MET A 151 -3.27 -7.95 1.17
C MET A 151 -2.01 -7.20 0.80
N THR A 152 -1.02 -7.91 0.27
CA THR A 152 0.28 -7.30 -0.07
C THR A 152 0.95 -8.03 -1.24
N ALA A 153 1.79 -7.33 -1.98
CA ALA A 153 2.69 -7.95 -2.97
C ALA A 153 4.00 -8.42 -2.33
N THR A 154 4.45 -7.75 -1.29
CA THR A 154 5.73 -7.97 -0.62
C THR A 154 5.54 -7.95 0.89
N PRO A 155 5.41 -9.12 1.54
CA PRO A 155 5.37 -9.15 2.99
C PRO A 155 6.71 -8.64 3.52
N LYS A 156 6.67 -7.66 4.43
CA LYS A 156 7.85 -7.18 5.13
C LYS A 156 8.13 -8.08 6.32
N ALA A 157 9.39 -8.47 6.46
CA ALA A 157 9.92 -9.18 7.62
C ALA A 157 10.88 -8.30 8.46
N ASP A 158 11.00 -7.00 8.13
CA ASP A 158 11.95 -6.09 8.77
C ASP A 158 11.46 -5.64 10.15
N GLU A 159 12.42 -5.35 11.03
CA GLU A 159 12.17 -4.87 12.39
C GLU A 159 11.30 -3.60 12.40
N GLY A 160 10.14 -3.68 13.07
CA GLY A 160 9.27 -2.55 13.37
C GLY A 160 7.95 -2.45 12.56
N ALA A 161 7.80 -3.16 11.43
CA ALA A 161 6.57 -3.14 10.62
C ALA A 161 6.30 -4.51 9.98
N ASN A 162 6.36 -5.57 10.78
CA ASN A 162 6.22 -6.93 10.30
C ASN A 162 4.74 -7.31 10.15
N ASN A 163 4.27 -7.43 8.90
CA ASN A 163 2.90 -7.85 8.61
C ASN A 163 2.64 -9.30 9.03
N LEU A 164 3.70 -10.13 9.04
CA LEU A 164 3.63 -11.50 9.50
C LEU A 164 3.34 -11.57 11.00
N ASP A 165 3.90 -10.65 11.80
CA ASP A 165 3.64 -10.61 13.24
C ASP A 165 2.18 -10.26 13.55
N TYR A 166 1.55 -9.44 12.70
CA TYR A 166 0.16 -9.03 12.90
C TYR A 166 -0.85 -10.02 12.34
N PHE A 167 -0.67 -10.44 11.08
CA PHE A 167 -1.64 -11.29 10.38
C PHE A 167 -1.33 -12.79 10.47
N GLY A 168 -0.10 -13.16 10.82
CA GLY A 168 0.40 -14.53 10.77
C GLY A 168 0.88 -14.95 9.38
N GLU A 169 1.17 -16.25 9.21
CA GLU A 169 1.58 -16.82 7.94
C GLU A 169 0.51 -16.65 6.85
N PRO A 170 0.90 -16.37 5.60
CA PRO A 170 -0.04 -16.20 4.51
C PRO A 170 -0.86 -17.47 4.24
N VAL A 171 -2.18 -17.34 4.16
CA VAL A 171 -3.07 -18.44 3.73
C VAL A 171 -2.92 -18.75 2.24
N TYR A 172 -2.43 -17.77 1.48
CA TYR A 172 -2.15 -17.90 0.06
C TYR A 172 -1.01 -16.99 -0.37
N THR A 173 -0.09 -17.54 -1.16
CA THR A 173 1.00 -16.78 -1.78
C THR A 173 1.00 -17.02 -3.29
N TYR A 174 1.00 -15.95 -4.08
CA TYR A 174 1.19 -15.97 -5.53
C TYR A 174 2.31 -15.01 -5.88
N SER A 175 3.49 -15.57 -6.07
CA SER A 175 4.73 -14.82 -6.25
C SER A 175 4.84 -14.19 -7.65
N LEU A 176 5.73 -13.20 -7.79
CA LEU A 176 6.08 -12.60 -9.08
C LEU A 176 6.58 -13.67 -10.07
N LEU A 177 7.40 -14.62 -9.61
CA LEU A 177 7.92 -15.71 -10.44
C LEU A 177 6.79 -16.60 -10.96
N GLN A 178 5.85 -16.98 -10.10
CA GLN A 178 4.67 -17.75 -10.50
C GLN A 178 3.83 -16.97 -11.54
N GLY A 179 3.61 -15.68 -11.33
CA GLY A 179 2.87 -14.84 -12.27
C GLY A 179 3.52 -14.75 -13.65
N ILE A 180 4.86 -14.77 -13.71
CA ILE A 180 5.62 -14.82 -14.97
C ILE A 180 5.52 -16.21 -15.62
N GLN A 181 5.67 -17.27 -14.84
CA GLN A 181 5.60 -18.65 -15.32
C GLN A 181 4.20 -18.98 -15.86
N ASP A 182 3.16 -18.49 -15.22
CA ASP A 182 1.76 -18.66 -15.64
C ASP A 182 1.35 -17.73 -16.81
N GLY A 183 2.25 -16.84 -17.26
CA GLY A 183 2.01 -15.92 -18.38
C GLY A 183 1.15 -14.69 -18.04
N PHE A 184 0.82 -14.45 -16.77
CA PHE A 184 0.07 -13.25 -16.34
C PHE A 184 0.94 -12.00 -16.24
N LEU A 185 2.23 -12.18 -15.97
CA LEU A 185 3.19 -11.08 -15.82
C LEU A 185 4.30 -11.19 -16.85
N ALA A 186 4.71 -10.06 -17.39
CA ALA A 186 5.84 -10.02 -18.32
C ALA A 186 7.16 -10.35 -17.60
N PRO A 187 8.04 -11.14 -18.21
CA PRO A 187 9.38 -11.31 -17.69
C PRO A 187 10.13 -9.97 -17.72
N TYR A 188 11.02 -9.77 -16.77
CA TYR A 188 11.83 -8.57 -16.67
C TYR A 188 13.31 -8.89 -16.66
N ARG A 189 14.10 -7.92 -17.10
CA ARG A 189 15.55 -7.93 -17.00
C ARG A 189 16.00 -6.78 -16.10
N VAL A 190 16.80 -7.10 -15.10
CA VAL A 190 17.43 -6.09 -14.24
C VAL A 190 18.81 -5.79 -14.77
N THR A 191 19.06 -4.51 -15.06
CA THR A 191 20.40 -3.99 -15.35
C THR A 191 20.74 -2.99 -14.24
N ALA A 192 21.81 -3.26 -13.52
CA ALA A 192 22.32 -2.34 -12.51
C ALA A 192 23.40 -1.44 -13.14
N ASP A 193 23.19 -0.15 -13.10
CA ASP A 193 24.19 0.85 -13.51
C ASP A 193 24.68 1.59 -12.26
N PHE A 194 26.01 1.58 -12.08
CA PHE A 194 26.65 2.20 -10.91
C PHE A 194 27.44 3.41 -11.38
N ILE A 195 27.22 4.53 -10.73
CA ILE A 195 28.05 5.74 -10.91
C ILE A 195 29.08 5.82 -9.77
N ASN A 196 30.19 6.48 -10.02
CA ASN A 196 31.32 6.53 -9.07
C ASN A 196 30.91 7.01 -7.67
N VAL A 197 30.03 8.01 -7.61
CA VAL A 197 29.50 8.54 -6.36
C VAL A 197 28.74 7.48 -5.52
N ASP A 198 28.05 6.54 -6.21
CA ASP A 198 27.32 5.47 -5.53
C ASP A 198 28.23 4.38 -4.98
N LEU A 199 29.45 4.22 -5.56
CA LEU A 199 30.42 3.21 -5.14
C LEU A 199 31.41 3.72 -4.11
N GLN A 200 31.89 4.96 -4.26
CA GLN A 200 32.96 5.54 -3.44
C GLN A 200 32.46 6.51 -2.37
N GLY A 201 31.17 6.87 -2.42
CA GLY A 201 30.62 7.98 -1.66
C GLY A 201 30.96 9.33 -2.29
N TRP A 202 30.57 10.38 -1.64
CA TRP A 202 30.78 11.75 -2.08
C TRP A 202 30.99 12.68 -0.90
N THR A 203 31.98 13.58 -1.03
CA THR A 203 32.24 14.66 -0.08
C THR A 203 32.04 15.98 -0.80
N PRO A 204 31.21 16.90 -0.29
CA PRO A 204 31.00 18.21 -0.89
C PRO A 204 32.26 19.08 -0.83
N ASP A 205 32.39 19.99 -1.77
CA ASP A 205 33.35 21.06 -1.69
C ASP A 205 32.91 22.10 -0.61
N GLU A 206 33.87 22.92 -0.12
CA GLU A 206 33.57 23.95 0.88
C GLU A 206 32.57 24.98 0.31
N GLY A 207 31.47 25.23 1.04
CA GLY A 207 30.41 26.15 0.61
C GLY A 207 29.46 25.61 -0.43
N GLU A 208 29.51 24.32 -0.73
CA GLU A 208 28.53 23.72 -1.67
C GLU A 208 27.11 23.68 -1.06
N ILE A 209 26.11 24.07 -1.87
CA ILE A 209 24.71 24.18 -1.44
C ILE A 209 23.85 23.09 -2.07
N ASP A 210 22.83 22.63 -1.36
CA ASP A 210 21.82 21.69 -1.85
C ASP A 210 20.83 22.36 -2.82
N LEU A 211 19.81 21.62 -3.27
CA LEU A 211 18.76 22.13 -4.15
C LEU A 211 17.83 23.16 -3.50
N LEU A 212 17.84 23.24 -2.17
CA LEU A 212 17.04 24.18 -1.38
C LEU A 212 17.84 25.42 -0.97
N GLY A 213 19.13 25.48 -1.40
CA GLY A 213 20.05 26.59 -1.08
C GLY A 213 20.70 26.49 0.31
N LYS A 214 20.58 25.35 0.98
CA LYS A 214 21.22 25.11 2.27
C LYS A 214 22.64 24.57 2.06
N GLU A 215 23.61 25.11 2.82
CA GLU A 215 24.99 24.63 2.81
C GLU A 215 25.06 23.17 3.26
N ILE A 216 25.83 22.36 2.50
CA ILE A 216 25.98 20.92 2.74
C ILE A 216 27.15 20.71 3.66
N GLU A 217 26.94 19.99 4.75
CA GLU A 217 28.00 19.67 5.73
C GLU A 217 29.12 18.87 5.06
N GLN A 218 30.37 19.27 5.28
CA GLN A 218 31.57 18.60 4.76
C GLN A 218 31.83 17.28 5.48
N LYS A 219 31.22 16.19 4.95
CA LYS A 219 31.46 14.81 5.40
C LYS A 219 31.28 13.83 4.25
N LEU A 220 31.77 12.62 4.41
CA LEU A 220 31.56 11.55 3.42
C LEU A 220 30.10 11.07 3.45
N TYR A 221 29.36 11.31 2.36
CA TYR A 221 28.02 10.79 2.15
C TYR A 221 28.09 9.47 1.38
N GLN A 222 27.57 8.41 1.97
CA GLN A 222 27.46 7.11 1.34
C GLN A 222 26.16 6.99 0.53
N ARG A 223 26.05 5.99 -0.33
CA ARG A 223 24.90 5.73 -1.21
C ARG A 223 23.55 5.81 -0.51
N GLN A 224 23.44 5.29 0.70
CA GLN A 224 22.20 5.29 1.49
C GLN A 224 21.74 6.68 1.94
N ASN A 225 22.64 7.65 2.00
CA ASN A 225 22.33 9.05 2.32
C ASN A 225 21.97 9.86 1.08
N ILE A 226 22.52 9.45 -0.09
CA ILE A 226 22.37 10.17 -1.35
C ILE A 226 21.01 9.83 -1.98
N GLY A 227 20.20 10.85 -2.20
CA GLY A 227 18.85 10.72 -2.77
C GLY A 227 17.75 10.66 -1.71
N ARG A 228 18.06 10.29 -0.46
CA ARG A 228 17.15 10.35 0.68
C ARG A 228 17.32 11.64 1.47
N ASP A 229 18.53 11.89 1.93
CA ASP A 229 18.85 13.02 2.80
C ASP A 229 19.52 14.17 2.03
N LEU A 230 20.11 13.85 0.88
CA LEU A 230 20.88 14.80 0.05
C LEU A 230 20.58 14.62 -1.43
N ALA A 231 20.18 15.69 -2.09
CA ALA A 231 19.89 15.71 -3.52
C ALA A 231 21.02 16.41 -4.29
N ILE A 232 21.96 15.62 -4.81
CA ILE A 232 23.11 16.14 -5.58
C ILE A 232 22.67 16.43 -7.02
N LYS A 233 22.74 17.72 -7.42
CA LYS A 233 22.34 18.18 -8.76
C LYS A 233 23.11 17.48 -9.89
N LEU A 234 24.42 17.31 -9.71
CA LEU A 234 25.29 16.64 -10.69
C LEU A 234 24.89 15.17 -10.86
N ARG A 235 24.66 14.45 -9.77
CA ARG A 235 24.21 13.05 -9.80
C ARG A 235 22.89 12.89 -10.58
N ARG A 236 21.92 13.78 -10.35
CA ARG A 236 20.64 13.75 -11.08
C ARG A 236 20.84 13.93 -12.58
N LYS A 237 21.74 14.82 -13.01
CA LYS A 237 22.05 15.01 -14.43
C LYS A 237 22.69 13.77 -15.04
N VAL A 238 23.64 13.14 -14.34
CA VAL A 238 24.30 11.90 -14.80
C VAL A 238 23.29 10.77 -14.91
N VAL A 239 22.44 10.57 -13.90
CA VAL A 239 21.38 9.55 -13.92
C VAL A 239 20.40 9.78 -15.08
N ALA A 240 19.93 11.02 -15.27
CA ALA A 240 19.02 11.37 -16.35
C ALA A 240 19.66 11.11 -17.72
N HIS A 241 20.93 11.49 -17.91
CA HIS A 241 21.67 11.23 -19.15
C HIS A 241 21.82 9.73 -19.43
N ARG A 242 22.17 8.94 -18.42
CA ARG A 242 22.29 7.48 -18.53
C ARG A 242 20.96 6.82 -18.89
N ILE A 243 19.87 7.20 -18.23
CA ILE A 243 18.53 6.70 -18.56
C ILE A 243 18.18 7.04 -20.01
N THR A 244 18.42 8.29 -20.43
CA THR A 244 18.16 8.72 -21.81
C THR A 244 18.96 7.87 -22.82
N GLN A 245 20.25 7.67 -22.57
CA GLN A 245 21.10 6.86 -23.44
C GLN A 245 20.62 5.41 -23.52
N MET A 246 20.29 4.79 -22.37
CA MET A 246 19.75 3.42 -22.36
C MET A 246 18.43 3.30 -23.12
N LEU A 247 17.55 4.32 -23.04
CA LEU A 247 16.29 4.34 -23.78
C LEU A 247 16.52 4.45 -25.31
N TYR A 248 17.50 5.26 -25.73
CA TYR A 248 17.91 5.31 -27.14
C TYR A 248 18.45 3.96 -27.63
N ASP A 249 19.33 3.34 -26.85
CA ASP A 249 19.98 2.07 -27.23
C ASP A 249 18.96 0.93 -27.39
N ILE A 250 17.90 0.91 -26.58
CA ILE A 250 16.83 -0.08 -26.71
C ILE A 250 15.69 0.34 -27.65
N GLY A 251 15.78 1.53 -28.27
CA GLY A 251 14.78 2.05 -29.21
C GLY A 251 13.39 2.34 -28.61
N ARG A 252 13.30 2.53 -27.29
CA ARG A 252 12.03 2.72 -26.57
C ARG A 252 11.99 4.03 -25.78
N MET A 253 11.68 5.13 -26.46
CA MET A 253 11.52 6.45 -25.81
C MET A 253 10.14 6.69 -25.19
N THR A 254 9.16 5.81 -25.41
CA THR A 254 7.74 6.15 -25.23
C THR A 254 7.09 5.68 -23.93
N LYS A 255 7.75 4.82 -23.13
CA LYS A 255 7.17 4.33 -21.86
C LYS A 255 8.24 4.23 -20.79
N THR A 256 8.53 5.37 -20.17
CA THR A 256 9.37 5.46 -18.97
C THR A 256 8.49 5.80 -17.79
N ILE A 257 8.64 5.06 -16.69
CA ILE A 257 7.93 5.27 -15.43
C ILE A 257 8.86 5.96 -14.44
#